data_34da9a4489ac61ffe4dba3aa5fd48717
#
_entry.id   34da9a4489ac61ffe4dba3aa5fd48717
#
_cell.length_a   1.000
_cell.length_b   1.000
_cell.length_c   1.000
_cell.angle_alpha   90.00
_cell.angle_beta   90.00
_cell.angle_gamma   90.00
#
_symmetry.space_group_name_H-M   'P 1'
#
loop_
_entity.id
_entity.type
_entity.pdbx_description
1 polymer ?
#
loop_
_entity_poly.entity_id
_entity_poly.type
_entity_poly.pdbx_seq_one_letter_code
_entity_poly.pdbx_strand_id
1 'polypeptide(L)'
;MRHIFIINPISGAGRGKKIGENIERIAPELGIDYVVHYTTRGHEATEIAKRYKKEKDGIIYSVGGDGTLLEVLNGMIDSKNMLAVIPAGSGNDFYKSIKDREDMSFPVDVGKVNDLYFLNCCSFGIDAEIGHNAGLMKEKHIPRSQIYNASIAYTFVKYKFKEVEFTLNGATKSGEYTIVTIMNGKTYGGGWTMAPNASVSDGLFDIYFVDRVKKASIPGLLLKVLKGTHEESPHVHHRQADRIKFKTTEKVIVGADGETLYDNEFDVKLLKHAITIYNDKDLIKKFLD
;
A
#
# COMPACT_ATOMS: atom_id res chain seq x y z
N MET A 1 2.68 20.21 -19.99
CA MET A 1 2.84 19.31 -18.83
C MET A 1 3.71 18.15 -19.26
N ARG A 2 4.79 17.85 -18.56
CA ARG A 2 5.70 16.74 -18.93
C ARG A 2 5.25 15.44 -18.28
N HIS A 3 5.25 14.36 -19.06
CA HIS A 3 4.85 13.03 -18.61
C HIS A 3 6.10 12.17 -18.32
N ILE A 4 6.26 11.72 -17.08
CA ILE A 4 7.44 10.97 -16.61
C ILE A 4 6.97 9.56 -16.26
N PHE A 5 7.32 8.58 -17.08
CA PHE A 5 6.93 7.20 -16.85
C PHE A 5 8.05 6.43 -16.15
N ILE A 6 7.74 5.91 -14.95
CA ILE A 6 8.64 5.03 -14.18
C ILE A 6 8.06 3.63 -14.23
N ILE A 7 8.72 2.75 -14.96
CA ILE A 7 8.20 1.46 -15.36
C ILE A 7 9.01 0.34 -14.71
N ASN A 8 8.32 -0.54 -14.00
CA ASN A 8 8.90 -1.80 -13.55
C ASN A 8 8.63 -2.89 -14.61
N PRO A 9 9.63 -3.25 -15.46
CA PRO A 9 9.39 -4.12 -16.61
C PRO A 9 9.03 -5.56 -16.25
N ILE A 10 9.41 -6.02 -15.05
CA ILE A 10 9.11 -7.38 -14.59
C ILE A 10 7.76 -7.48 -13.86
N SER A 11 7.09 -6.37 -13.62
CA SER A 11 5.79 -6.33 -12.94
C SER A 11 4.75 -7.13 -13.71
N GLY A 12 3.90 -7.89 -12.98
CA GLY A 12 2.83 -8.70 -13.57
C GLY A 12 3.32 -9.69 -14.61
N ALA A 13 4.43 -10.38 -14.35
CA ALA A 13 5.07 -11.35 -15.25
C ALA A 13 5.43 -10.75 -16.65
N GLY A 14 5.92 -9.52 -16.65
CA GLY A 14 6.33 -8.81 -17.87
C GLY A 14 5.27 -7.88 -18.46
N ARG A 15 4.10 -7.76 -17.84
CA ARG A 15 3.05 -6.80 -18.27
C ARG A 15 3.57 -5.36 -18.25
N GLY A 16 4.38 -4.99 -17.23
CA GLY A 16 4.97 -3.67 -17.16
C GLY A 16 5.82 -3.32 -18.38
N LYS A 17 6.60 -4.29 -18.91
CA LYS A 17 7.39 -4.10 -20.15
C LYS A 17 6.49 -3.82 -21.35
N LYS A 18 5.43 -4.61 -21.53
CA LYS A 18 4.48 -4.42 -22.65
C LYS A 18 3.80 -3.06 -22.61
N ILE A 19 3.40 -2.61 -21.42
CA ILE A 19 2.82 -1.26 -21.23
C ILE A 19 3.85 -0.19 -21.59
N GLY A 20 5.12 -0.36 -21.20
CA GLY A 20 6.20 0.56 -21.55
C GLY A 20 6.39 0.67 -23.07
N GLU A 21 6.42 -0.46 -23.79
CA GLU A 21 6.49 -0.50 -25.26
C GLU A 21 5.28 0.21 -25.91
N ASN A 22 4.07 0.04 -25.36
CA ASN A 22 2.90 0.78 -25.82
C ASN A 22 3.03 2.29 -25.59
N ILE A 23 3.51 2.72 -24.41
CA ILE A 23 3.74 4.13 -24.10
C ILE A 23 4.71 4.76 -25.11
N GLU A 24 5.85 4.10 -25.37
CA GLU A 24 6.86 4.58 -26.33
C GLU A 24 6.33 4.68 -27.77
N ARG A 25 5.38 3.84 -28.14
CA ARG A 25 4.70 3.87 -29.44
C ARG A 25 3.64 4.98 -29.51
N ILE A 26 2.81 5.10 -28.47
CA ILE A 26 1.59 5.94 -28.50
C ILE A 26 1.87 7.40 -28.11
N ALA A 27 2.77 7.67 -27.14
CA ALA A 27 3.02 9.01 -26.65
C ALA A 27 3.50 9.99 -27.77
N PRO A 28 4.38 9.59 -28.71
CA PRO A 28 4.72 10.44 -29.86
C PRO A 28 3.53 10.74 -30.77
N GLU A 29 2.67 9.76 -31.02
CA GLU A 29 1.48 9.94 -31.88
C GLU A 29 0.49 10.95 -31.28
N LEU A 30 0.44 11.03 -29.93
CA LEU A 30 -0.39 11.98 -29.21
C LEU A 30 0.27 13.35 -29.01
N GLY A 31 1.53 13.55 -29.46
CA GLY A 31 2.27 14.79 -29.26
C GLY A 31 2.59 15.09 -27.79
N ILE A 32 2.71 14.06 -26.95
CA ILE A 32 2.99 14.19 -25.52
C ILE A 32 4.50 14.44 -25.31
N ASP A 33 4.86 15.46 -24.52
CA ASP A 33 6.23 15.62 -24.00
C ASP A 33 6.45 14.58 -22.89
N TYR A 34 7.29 13.60 -23.15
CA TYR A 34 7.46 12.47 -22.25
C TYR A 34 8.90 12.01 -22.09
N VAL A 35 9.14 11.31 -20.98
CA VAL A 35 10.35 10.53 -20.73
C VAL A 35 9.98 9.19 -20.10
N VAL A 36 10.71 8.15 -20.48
CA VAL A 36 10.53 6.78 -19.96
C VAL A 36 11.77 6.33 -19.22
N HIS A 37 11.55 5.75 -18.04
CA HIS A 37 12.57 5.11 -17.21
C HIS A 37 12.14 3.69 -16.89
N TYR A 38 12.95 2.72 -17.26
CA TYR A 38 12.77 1.33 -16.83
C TYR A 38 13.63 1.06 -15.60
N THR A 39 13.01 0.52 -14.55
CA THR A 39 13.77 0.10 -13.36
C THR A 39 14.47 -1.24 -13.60
N THR A 40 15.67 -1.36 -13.08
CA THR A 40 16.52 -2.57 -13.20
C THR A 40 16.71 -3.28 -11.85
N ARG A 41 16.45 -2.57 -10.76
CA ARG A 41 16.60 -3.07 -9.38
C ARG A 41 15.55 -2.47 -8.45
N GLY A 42 15.40 -3.06 -7.26
CA GLY A 42 14.56 -2.51 -6.20
C GLY A 42 15.03 -1.11 -5.76
N HIS A 43 14.12 -0.32 -5.26
CA HIS A 43 14.27 1.07 -4.81
C HIS A 43 14.75 2.08 -5.88
N GLU A 44 14.94 1.64 -7.13
CA GLU A 44 15.36 2.53 -8.21
C GLU A 44 14.24 3.50 -8.62
N ALA A 45 12.98 3.10 -8.52
CA ALA A 45 11.86 3.99 -8.81
C ALA A 45 11.84 5.20 -7.86
N THR A 46 12.23 5.01 -6.59
CA THR A 46 12.40 6.12 -5.62
C THR A 46 13.49 7.09 -6.06
N GLU A 47 14.64 6.56 -6.52
CA GLU A 47 15.76 7.40 -6.97
C GLU A 47 15.38 8.20 -8.22
N ILE A 48 14.67 7.57 -9.16
CA ILE A 48 14.20 8.23 -10.39
C ILE A 48 13.18 9.32 -10.03
N ALA A 49 12.17 9.02 -9.22
CA ALA A 49 11.14 9.98 -8.82
C ALA A 49 11.75 11.21 -8.11
N LYS A 50 12.77 11.01 -7.25
CA LYS A 50 13.50 12.11 -6.59
C LYS A 50 14.15 13.09 -7.55
N ARG A 51 14.59 12.66 -8.74
CA ARG A 51 15.22 13.56 -9.74
C ARG A 51 14.22 14.60 -10.23
N TYR A 52 12.94 14.24 -10.30
CA TYR A 52 11.85 15.09 -10.77
C TYR A 52 11.16 15.90 -9.67
N LYS A 53 11.55 15.72 -8.40
CA LYS A 53 10.90 16.40 -7.26
C LYS A 53 10.89 17.93 -7.37
N LYS A 54 11.89 18.51 -8.03
CA LYS A 54 12.02 19.99 -8.22
C LYS A 54 11.37 20.48 -9.50
N GLU A 55 11.02 19.61 -10.42
CA GLU A 55 10.26 19.97 -11.61
C GLU A 55 8.85 20.40 -11.20
N LYS A 56 8.29 21.38 -11.89
CA LYS A 56 6.93 21.85 -11.66
C LYS A 56 6.06 21.40 -12.82
N ASP A 57 4.79 21.12 -12.51
CA ASP A 57 3.77 20.82 -13.51
C ASP A 57 4.03 19.53 -14.32
N GLY A 58 4.69 18.54 -13.72
CA GLY A 58 4.86 17.21 -14.27
C GLY A 58 3.81 16.21 -13.78
N ILE A 59 3.66 15.13 -14.53
CA ILE A 59 2.89 13.96 -14.12
C ILE A 59 3.86 12.79 -14.03
N ILE A 60 4.00 12.19 -12.84
CA ILE A 60 4.84 11.02 -12.63
C ILE A 60 3.94 9.78 -12.66
N TYR A 61 4.12 8.94 -13.66
CA TYR A 61 3.39 7.69 -13.81
C TYR A 61 4.14 6.55 -13.13
N SER A 62 3.48 5.90 -12.18
CA SER A 62 3.92 4.63 -11.64
C SER A 62 3.35 3.50 -12.49
N VAL A 63 4.19 2.85 -13.28
CA VAL A 63 3.81 1.70 -14.13
C VAL A 63 4.33 0.43 -13.49
N GLY A 64 3.47 -0.21 -12.69
CA GLY A 64 3.89 -1.36 -11.89
C GLY A 64 2.81 -1.88 -10.96
N GLY A 65 3.21 -2.58 -9.92
CA GLY A 65 2.36 -2.98 -8.80
C GLY A 65 2.49 -2.04 -7.60
N ASP A 66 1.90 -2.45 -6.47
CA ASP A 66 1.89 -1.65 -5.23
C ASP A 66 3.30 -1.27 -4.75
N GLY A 67 4.29 -2.16 -4.85
CA GLY A 67 5.68 -1.84 -4.49
C GLY A 67 6.30 -0.75 -5.36
N THR A 68 6.07 -0.76 -6.69
CA THR A 68 6.55 0.31 -7.57
C THR A 68 5.87 1.63 -7.24
N LEU A 69 4.57 1.59 -6.94
CA LEU A 69 3.79 2.76 -6.54
C LEU A 69 4.33 3.36 -5.24
N LEU A 70 4.62 2.52 -4.25
CA LEU A 70 5.20 2.93 -2.97
C LEU A 70 6.58 3.59 -3.15
N GLU A 71 7.43 3.00 -4.00
CA GLU A 71 8.74 3.57 -4.31
C GLU A 71 8.62 4.96 -4.97
N VAL A 72 7.72 5.11 -5.96
CA VAL A 72 7.46 6.39 -6.63
C VAL A 72 6.94 7.43 -5.62
N LEU A 73 5.97 7.06 -4.78
CA LEU A 73 5.45 7.94 -3.72
C LEU A 73 6.56 8.47 -2.84
N ASN A 74 7.39 7.58 -2.29
CA ASN A 74 8.48 7.95 -1.37
C ASN A 74 9.59 8.77 -2.04
N GLY A 75 9.67 8.74 -3.37
CA GLY A 75 10.56 9.59 -4.16
C GLY A 75 9.99 10.98 -4.43
N MET A 76 8.67 11.09 -4.63
CA MET A 76 8.01 12.31 -5.08
C MET A 76 7.29 13.10 -3.97
N ILE A 77 7.12 12.55 -2.79
CA ILE A 77 6.45 13.26 -1.68
C ILE A 77 7.04 14.68 -1.49
N ASP A 78 6.20 15.66 -1.17
CA ASP A 78 6.50 17.10 -1.16
C ASP A 78 6.87 17.71 -2.54
N SER A 79 6.66 17.00 -3.65
CA SER A 79 6.74 17.60 -4.97
C SER A 79 5.42 18.25 -5.37
N LYS A 80 5.48 19.11 -6.42
CA LYS A 80 4.27 19.69 -7.02
C LYS A 80 3.74 18.87 -8.20
N ASN A 81 4.40 17.77 -8.53
CA ASN A 81 3.98 16.89 -9.60
C ASN A 81 2.78 16.05 -9.18
N MET A 82 1.93 15.72 -10.13
CA MET A 82 0.84 14.77 -9.92
C MET A 82 1.34 13.33 -10.06
N LEU A 83 0.69 12.41 -9.38
CA LEU A 83 0.94 10.98 -9.48
C LEU A 83 -0.14 10.33 -10.35
N ALA A 84 0.26 9.58 -11.37
CA ALA A 84 -0.66 8.72 -12.13
C ALA A 84 -0.32 7.24 -11.87
N VAL A 85 -1.36 6.40 -11.80
CA VAL A 85 -1.20 4.97 -11.51
C VAL A 85 -1.60 4.15 -12.73
N ILE A 86 -0.64 3.42 -13.31
CA ILE A 86 -0.91 2.43 -14.36
C ILE A 86 -0.67 1.03 -13.78
N PRO A 87 -1.76 0.29 -13.49
CA PRO A 87 -1.69 -0.98 -12.76
C PRO A 87 -1.12 -2.09 -13.64
N ALA A 88 0.09 -2.55 -13.33
CA ALA A 88 0.73 -3.67 -14.00
C ALA A 88 1.02 -4.86 -13.07
N GLY A 89 0.87 -4.70 -11.77
CA GLY A 89 1.12 -5.74 -10.76
C GLY A 89 -0.04 -6.75 -10.63
N SER A 90 0.12 -7.70 -9.71
CA SER A 90 -0.90 -8.70 -9.38
C SER A 90 -1.92 -8.21 -8.33
N GLY A 91 -1.49 -7.36 -7.38
CA GLY A 91 -2.33 -6.81 -6.30
C GLY A 91 -3.08 -5.56 -6.75
N ASN A 92 -2.35 -4.49 -6.97
CA ASN A 92 -2.83 -3.16 -7.32
C ASN A 92 -3.92 -2.66 -6.35
N ASP A 93 -3.65 -2.82 -5.05
CA ASP A 93 -4.66 -2.62 -4.01
C ASP A 93 -5.06 -1.13 -3.89
N PHE A 94 -4.11 -0.21 -3.97
CA PHE A 94 -4.44 1.21 -3.98
C PHE A 94 -5.26 1.60 -5.22
N TYR A 95 -4.92 1.08 -6.40
CA TYR A 95 -5.67 1.36 -7.63
C TYR A 95 -7.14 0.95 -7.51
N LYS A 96 -7.45 -0.16 -6.80
CA LYS A 96 -8.83 -0.59 -6.55
C LYS A 96 -9.64 0.43 -5.75
N SER A 97 -8.99 1.22 -4.90
CA SER A 97 -9.63 2.28 -4.10
C SER A 97 -9.96 3.53 -4.92
N ILE A 98 -9.29 3.74 -6.05
CA ILE A 98 -9.42 4.96 -6.87
C ILE A 98 -10.00 4.75 -8.27
N LYS A 99 -10.03 3.51 -8.78
CA LYS A 99 -10.40 3.20 -10.19
C LYS A 99 -11.79 3.69 -10.61
N ASP A 100 -12.71 3.79 -9.66
CA ASP A 100 -14.09 4.19 -9.91
C ASP A 100 -14.32 5.72 -9.81
N ARG A 101 -13.25 6.50 -9.48
CA ARG A 101 -13.31 7.96 -9.49
C ARG A 101 -13.38 8.48 -10.92
N GLU A 102 -14.27 9.45 -11.18
CA GLU A 102 -14.46 10.06 -12.50
C GLU A 102 -13.69 11.37 -12.67
N ASP A 103 -13.21 11.94 -11.56
CA ASP A 103 -12.47 13.19 -11.59
C ASP A 103 -11.16 13.03 -12.37
N MET A 104 -10.84 13.97 -13.26
CA MET A 104 -9.58 14.02 -14.02
C MET A 104 -8.34 14.13 -13.09
N SER A 105 -8.51 14.79 -11.97
CA SER A 105 -7.53 14.83 -10.89
C SER A 105 -8.21 15.07 -9.55
N PHE A 106 -7.63 14.51 -8.49
CA PHE A 106 -8.17 14.66 -7.13
C PHE A 106 -7.05 14.56 -6.08
N PRO A 107 -7.21 15.25 -4.95
CA PRO A 107 -6.27 15.14 -3.84
C PRO A 107 -6.41 13.79 -3.16
N VAL A 108 -5.29 13.29 -2.62
CA VAL A 108 -5.21 12.03 -1.86
C VAL A 108 -4.39 12.24 -0.61
N ASP A 109 -4.88 11.66 0.46
CA ASP A 109 -4.21 11.58 1.74
C ASP A 109 -3.09 10.54 1.69
N VAL A 110 -2.03 10.81 2.41
CA VAL A 110 -0.86 9.92 2.49
C VAL A 110 -0.60 9.57 3.94
N GLY A 111 -0.54 8.29 4.24
CA GLY A 111 -0.10 7.82 5.53
C GLY A 111 1.42 7.94 5.69
N LYS A 112 1.87 8.22 6.92
CA LYS A 112 3.27 8.19 7.29
C LYS A 112 3.43 7.39 8.56
N VAL A 113 4.26 6.34 8.56
CA VAL A 113 4.68 5.60 9.74
C VAL A 113 6.19 5.81 9.92
N ASN A 114 6.57 6.46 11.03
CA ASN A 114 7.94 6.93 11.26
C ASN A 114 8.44 7.73 10.03
N ASP A 115 9.38 7.21 9.26
CA ASP A 115 9.91 7.88 8.07
C ASP A 115 9.41 7.31 6.73
N LEU A 116 8.57 6.27 6.75
CA LEU A 116 8.01 5.64 5.55
C LEU A 116 6.62 6.21 5.24
N TYR A 117 6.41 6.61 4.00
CA TYR A 117 5.08 7.02 3.50
C TYR A 117 4.38 5.82 2.86
N PHE A 118 3.05 5.76 3.00
CA PHE A 118 2.20 4.72 2.41
C PHE A 118 0.88 5.30 1.90
N LEU A 119 0.27 4.65 0.92
CA LEU A 119 -1.00 5.09 0.31
C LEU A 119 -2.19 4.27 0.78
N ASN A 120 -1.97 3.02 1.11
CA ASN A 120 -3.06 2.07 1.27
C ASN A 120 -3.26 1.62 2.71
N CYS A 121 -2.27 0.99 3.31
CA CYS A 121 -2.39 0.49 4.67
C CYS A 121 -1.08 0.42 5.43
N CYS A 122 -1.21 0.50 6.76
CA CYS A 122 -0.19 0.12 7.71
C CYS A 122 -0.78 -0.92 8.67
N SER A 123 -0.03 -1.96 9.02
CA SER A 123 -0.55 -3.03 9.85
C SER A 123 0.44 -3.54 10.89
N PHE A 124 -0.10 -3.99 12.01
CA PHE A 124 0.60 -4.63 13.11
C PHE A 124 -0.12 -5.94 13.45
N GLY A 125 0.64 -6.98 13.76
CA GLY A 125 0.09 -8.25 14.18
C GLY A 125 0.49 -9.41 13.28
N ILE A 126 -0.35 -10.45 13.23
CA ILE A 126 -0.02 -11.69 12.52
C ILE A 126 0.12 -11.47 11.00
N ASP A 127 -0.63 -10.54 10.44
CA ASP A 127 -0.60 -10.21 9.01
C ASP A 127 0.71 -9.51 8.60
N ALA A 128 1.21 -8.58 9.42
CA ALA A 128 2.51 -7.94 9.21
C ALA A 128 3.65 -8.97 9.23
N GLU A 129 3.61 -9.92 10.16
CA GLU A 129 4.59 -11.01 10.21
C GLU A 129 4.46 -11.99 9.03
N ILE A 130 3.25 -12.24 8.53
CA ILE A 130 3.04 -13.02 7.31
C ILE A 130 3.70 -12.32 6.11
N GLY A 131 3.49 -11.03 5.95
CA GLY A 131 4.10 -10.24 4.88
C GLY A 131 5.63 -10.28 4.95
N HIS A 132 6.20 -10.04 6.13
CA HIS A 132 7.63 -10.11 6.37
C HIS A 132 8.22 -11.49 6.03
N ASN A 133 7.63 -12.56 6.57
CA ASN A 133 8.08 -13.92 6.33
C ASN A 133 7.96 -14.31 4.85
N ALA A 134 6.93 -13.82 4.14
CA ALA A 134 6.81 -14.01 2.69
C ALA A 134 7.98 -13.32 1.95
N GLY A 135 8.39 -12.13 2.38
CA GLY A 135 9.59 -11.46 1.88
C GLY A 135 10.85 -12.32 2.03
N LEU A 136 11.11 -12.82 3.23
CA LEU A 136 12.26 -13.69 3.52
C LEU A 136 12.22 -15.02 2.74
N MET A 137 11.03 -15.55 2.47
CA MET A 137 10.87 -16.80 1.72
C MET A 137 11.10 -16.65 0.21
N LYS A 138 11.05 -15.42 -0.35
CA LYS A 138 11.42 -15.16 -1.75
C LYS A 138 12.88 -15.50 -2.04
N GLU A 139 13.75 -15.44 -1.04
CA GLU A 139 15.19 -15.78 -1.15
C GLU A 139 15.42 -17.30 -1.05
N LYS A 140 14.41 -18.08 -0.69
CA LYS A 140 14.48 -19.54 -0.57
C LYS A 140 13.94 -20.19 -1.85
N HIS A 141 14.34 -21.43 -2.12
CA HIS A 141 13.93 -22.23 -3.29
C HIS A 141 12.46 -22.69 -3.22
N ILE A 142 11.55 -21.80 -2.82
CA ILE A 142 10.11 -22.06 -2.75
C ILE A 142 9.46 -21.51 -4.03
N PRO A 143 8.61 -22.28 -4.72
CA PRO A 143 7.85 -21.77 -5.87
C PRO A 143 7.07 -20.51 -5.50
N ARG A 144 7.17 -19.46 -6.33
CA ARG A 144 6.57 -18.14 -6.06
C ARG A 144 5.07 -18.22 -5.74
N SER A 145 4.35 -19.14 -6.36
CA SER A 145 2.91 -19.37 -6.11
C SER A 145 2.61 -19.93 -4.72
N GLN A 146 3.59 -20.52 -4.04
CA GLN A 146 3.42 -21.14 -2.73
C GLN A 146 4.01 -20.33 -1.58
N ILE A 147 4.81 -19.29 -1.88
CA ILE A 147 5.49 -18.47 -0.86
C ILE A 147 4.50 -17.93 0.17
N TYR A 148 3.40 -17.35 -0.29
CA TYR A 148 2.43 -16.73 0.60
C TYR A 148 1.74 -17.74 1.50
N ASN A 149 1.32 -18.88 0.96
CA ASN A 149 0.72 -19.98 1.74
C ASN A 149 1.71 -20.58 2.76
N ALA A 150 2.98 -20.74 2.36
CA ALA A 150 4.03 -21.22 3.26
C ALA A 150 4.29 -20.20 4.39
N SER A 151 4.28 -18.91 4.07
CA SER A 151 4.42 -17.85 5.06
C SER A 151 3.27 -17.82 6.06
N ILE A 152 2.02 -17.97 5.60
CA ILE A 152 0.86 -18.08 6.47
C ILE A 152 1.04 -19.26 7.44
N ALA A 153 1.33 -20.46 6.93
CA ALA A 153 1.47 -21.66 7.74
C ALA A 153 2.61 -21.53 8.77
N TYR A 154 3.76 -21.00 8.34
CA TYR A 154 4.91 -20.76 9.21
C TYR A 154 4.56 -19.78 10.32
N THR A 155 4.02 -18.61 9.94
CA THR A 155 3.68 -17.55 10.90
C THR A 155 2.61 -18.03 11.86
N PHE A 156 1.59 -18.72 11.38
CA PHE A 156 0.51 -19.25 12.22
C PHE A 156 1.03 -20.12 13.36
N VAL A 157 2.03 -20.96 13.11
CA VAL A 157 2.65 -21.81 14.15
C VAL A 157 3.51 -20.97 15.09
N LYS A 158 4.35 -20.07 14.54
CA LYS A 158 5.41 -19.38 15.30
C LYS A 158 4.95 -18.10 15.98
N TYR A 159 3.86 -17.47 15.50
CA TYR A 159 3.39 -16.19 16.01
C TYR A 159 3.11 -16.22 17.51
N LYS A 160 3.61 -15.22 18.21
CA LYS A 160 3.30 -14.96 19.62
C LYS A 160 2.63 -13.62 19.71
N PHE A 161 1.48 -13.58 20.38
CA PHE A 161 0.83 -12.30 20.67
C PHE A 161 1.74 -11.44 21.52
N LYS A 162 1.70 -10.14 21.28
CA LYS A 162 2.48 -9.14 22.02
C LYS A 162 1.55 -8.10 22.57
N GLU A 163 1.84 -7.66 23.78
CA GLU A 163 1.15 -6.55 24.38
C GLU A 163 1.57 -5.26 23.66
N VAL A 164 0.58 -4.46 23.28
CA VAL A 164 0.79 -3.16 22.65
C VAL A 164 0.00 -2.10 23.40
N GLU A 165 0.68 -1.00 23.69
CA GLU A 165 0.05 0.23 24.13
C GLU A 165 -0.17 1.14 22.95
N PHE A 166 -1.38 1.66 22.76
CA PHE A 166 -1.64 2.66 21.74
C PHE A 166 -2.40 3.84 22.26
N THR A 167 -2.07 4.99 21.72
CA THR A 167 -2.73 6.27 21.97
C THR A 167 -3.48 6.69 20.72
N LEU A 168 -4.78 6.86 20.86
CA LEU A 168 -5.73 7.26 19.82
C LEU A 168 -6.66 8.34 20.36
N ASN A 169 -6.76 9.48 19.66
CA ASN A 169 -7.63 10.59 20.07
C ASN A 169 -7.44 11.02 21.56
N GLY A 170 -6.20 11.01 22.04
CA GLY A 170 -5.83 11.37 23.41
C GLY A 170 -6.09 10.29 24.46
N ALA A 171 -6.68 9.16 24.11
CA ALA A 171 -6.88 8.04 25.02
C ALA A 171 -5.80 6.96 24.79
N THR A 172 -5.25 6.45 25.89
CA THR A 172 -4.26 5.36 25.85
C THR A 172 -4.92 4.06 26.33
N LYS A 173 -4.66 2.98 25.60
CA LYS A 173 -5.12 1.62 25.95
C LYS A 173 -4.00 0.62 25.69
N SER A 174 -3.94 -0.41 26.51
CA SER A 174 -3.03 -1.55 26.35
C SER A 174 -3.82 -2.84 26.13
N GLY A 175 -3.26 -3.75 25.38
CA GLY A 175 -3.85 -5.07 25.14
C GLY A 175 -3.08 -5.89 24.14
N GLU A 176 -3.53 -7.14 23.96
CA GLU A 176 -3.02 -8.03 22.91
C GLU A 176 -4.04 -8.11 21.79
N TYR A 177 -3.59 -7.92 20.56
CA TYR A 177 -4.43 -7.93 19.37
C TYR A 177 -3.92 -8.99 18.38
N THR A 178 -4.84 -9.58 17.66
CA THR A 178 -4.52 -10.49 16.56
C THR A 178 -3.99 -9.69 15.37
N ILE A 179 -4.67 -8.59 15.05
CA ILE A 179 -4.35 -7.67 13.96
C ILE A 179 -4.77 -6.26 14.39
N VAL A 180 -3.97 -5.27 14.05
CA VAL A 180 -4.37 -3.87 14.01
C VAL A 180 -4.04 -3.34 12.63
N THR A 181 -5.06 -2.96 11.85
CA THR A 181 -4.87 -2.36 10.52
C THR A 181 -5.27 -0.90 10.53
N ILE A 182 -4.45 -0.07 9.92
CA ILE A 182 -4.63 1.37 9.75
C ILE A 182 -4.78 1.59 8.26
N MET A 183 -6.02 1.75 7.81
CA MET A 183 -6.39 1.78 6.41
C MET A 183 -6.61 3.22 5.95
N ASN A 184 -5.97 3.58 4.85
CA ASN A 184 -6.28 4.77 4.04
C ASN A 184 -7.08 4.35 2.79
N GLY A 185 -6.69 3.22 2.19
CA GLY A 185 -7.45 2.59 1.10
C GLY A 185 -8.40 1.50 1.57
N LYS A 186 -9.18 0.95 0.63
CA LYS A 186 -10.24 -0.05 0.93
C LYS A 186 -9.71 -1.47 1.08
N THR A 187 -8.66 -1.81 0.31
CA THR A 187 -8.17 -3.18 0.18
C THR A 187 -6.69 -3.29 0.49
N TYR A 188 -6.24 -4.44 0.95
CA TYR A 188 -4.84 -4.77 1.09
C TYR A 188 -4.58 -6.26 0.85
N GLY A 189 -3.31 -6.68 0.79
CA GLY A 189 -2.95 -8.09 0.69
C GLY A 189 -3.41 -8.78 -0.59
N GLY A 190 -3.56 -8.04 -1.70
CA GLY A 190 -3.97 -8.56 -2.99
C GLY A 190 -5.48 -8.58 -3.22
N GLY A 191 -6.24 -7.76 -2.48
CA GLY A 191 -7.68 -7.56 -2.71
C GLY A 191 -8.59 -7.92 -1.56
N TRP A 192 -8.07 -8.11 -0.36
CA TRP A 192 -8.89 -8.27 0.84
C TRP A 192 -9.50 -6.93 1.22
N THR A 193 -10.83 -6.82 1.21
CA THR A 193 -11.54 -5.59 1.54
C THR A 193 -11.69 -5.46 3.05
N MET A 194 -10.71 -4.81 3.67
CA MET A 194 -10.70 -4.59 5.12
C MET A 194 -11.48 -3.35 5.53
N ALA A 195 -11.48 -2.32 4.71
CA ALA A 195 -12.17 -1.06 4.97
C ALA A 195 -13.08 -0.68 3.78
N PRO A 196 -14.25 -1.31 3.64
CA PRO A 196 -15.10 -1.12 2.45
C PRO A 196 -15.54 0.34 2.26
N ASN A 197 -15.68 1.08 3.34
CA ASN A 197 -16.13 2.47 3.36
C ASN A 197 -15.01 3.50 3.40
N ALA A 198 -13.73 3.06 3.41
CA ALA A 198 -12.59 3.97 3.45
C ALA A 198 -12.57 4.92 2.26
N SER A 199 -12.16 6.15 2.52
CA SER A 199 -11.97 7.20 1.52
C SER A 199 -10.53 7.72 1.59
N VAL A 200 -9.84 7.68 0.48
CA VAL A 200 -8.44 8.14 0.38
C VAL A 200 -8.27 9.67 0.44
N SER A 201 -9.35 10.42 0.73
CA SER A 201 -9.34 11.90 0.70
C SER A 201 -10.28 12.55 1.73
N ASP A 202 -10.69 11.86 2.78
CA ASP A 202 -11.54 12.40 3.84
C ASP A 202 -10.75 12.90 5.07
N GLY A 203 -9.44 12.69 5.07
CA GLY A 203 -8.56 13.12 6.13
C GLY A 203 -8.57 12.22 7.37
N LEU A 204 -9.03 10.98 7.26
CA LEU A 204 -9.08 10.00 8.35
C LEU A 204 -8.58 8.63 7.91
N PHE A 205 -7.94 7.93 8.82
CA PHE A 205 -7.73 6.49 8.69
C PHE A 205 -8.94 5.73 9.24
N ASP A 206 -9.28 4.61 8.60
CA ASP A 206 -10.14 3.59 9.17
C ASP A 206 -9.28 2.55 9.90
N ILE A 207 -9.37 2.51 11.22
CA ILE A 207 -8.52 1.69 12.06
C ILE A 207 -9.33 0.53 12.62
N TYR A 208 -8.89 -0.68 12.32
CA TYR A 208 -9.51 -1.91 12.79
C TYR A 208 -8.61 -2.60 13.81
N PHE A 209 -9.15 -2.80 15.00
CA PHE A 209 -8.55 -3.58 16.06
C PHE A 209 -9.24 -4.94 16.11
N VAL A 210 -8.51 -6.00 15.90
CA VAL A 210 -8.99 -7.38 16.07
C VAL A 210 -8.43 -7.92 17.36
N ASP A 211 -9.29 -8.10 18.35
CA ASP A 211 -8.92 -8.62 19.67
C ASP A 211 -8.10 -9.92 19.54
N ARG A 212 -7.34 -10.22 20.59
CA ARG A 212 -6.70 -11.51 20.71
C ARG A 212 -7.75 -12.62 20.69
N VAL A 213 -7.70 -13.45 19.66
CA VAL A 213 -8.53 -14.65 19.55
C VAL A 213 -7.68 -15.91 19.57
N LYS A 214 -8.31 -17.06 19.86
CA LYS A 214 -7.64 -18.36 19.69
C LYS A 214 -7.19 -18.51 18.23
N LYS A 215 -5.97 -19.00 18.01
CA LYS A 215 -5.45 -19.18 16.63
C LYS A 215 -6.42 -19.95 15.72
N ALA A 216 -7.09 -20.98 16.24
CA ALA A 216 -8.08 -21.75 15.51
C ALA A 216 -9.28 -20.93 15.00
N SER A 217 -9.56 -19.76 15.59
CA SER A 217 -10.64 -18.86 15.14
C SER A 217 -10.22 -17.88 14.04
N ILE A 218 -8.91 -17.70 13.80
CA ILE A 218 -8.39 -16.76 12.80
C ILE A 218 -8.89 -17.08 11.38
N PRO A 219 -8.90 -18.33 10.89
CA PRO A 219 -9.44 -18.64 9.56
C PRO A 219 -10.90 -18.22 9.38
N GLY A 220 -11.72 -18.38 10.44
CA GLY A 220 -13.12 -17.93 10.41
C GLY A 220 -13.27 -16.40 10.31
N LEU A 221 -12.39 -15.64 10.99
CA LEU A 221 -12.36 -14.19 10.86
C LEU A 221 -11.89 -13.75 9.46
N LEU A 222 -10.89 -14.42 8.90
CA LEU A 222 -10.43 -14.16 7.54
C LEU A 222 -11.55 -14.38 6.50
N LEU A 223 -12.35 -15.43 6.66
CA LEU A 223 -13.52 -15.66 5.81
C LEU A 223 -14.57 -14.55 5.93
N LYS A 224 -14.74 -13.95 7.12
CA LYS A 224 -15.61 -12.79 7.28
C LYS A 224 -15.07 -11.55 6.56
N VAL A 225 -13.75 -11.30 6.59
CA VAL A 225 -13.11 -10.22 5.80
C VAL A 225 -13.37 -10.42 4.30
N LEU A 226 -13.18 -11.65 3.80
CA LEU A 226 -13.47 -11.97 2.38
C LEU A 226 -14.92 -11.73 1.99
N LYS A 227 -15.85 -11.93 2.93
CA LYS A 227 -17.29 -11.71 2.72
C LYS A 227 -17.74 -10.27 3.02
N GLY A 228 -16.84 -9.41 3.53
CA GLY A 228 -17.19 -8.05 3.96
C GLY A 228 -18.08 -7.98 5.22
N THR A 229 -18.14 -9.07 6.02
CA THR A 229 -18.98 -9.17 7.24
C THR A 229 -18.17 -9.18 8.53
N HIS A 230 -16.89 -8.83 8.48
CA HIS A 230 -16.00 -8.87 9.63
C HIS A 230 -16.36 -7.82 10.70
N GLU A 231 -16.94 -6.69 10.32
CA GLU A 231 -17.41 -5.65 11.25
C GLU A 231 -18.54 -6.12 12.16
N GLU A 232 -19.28 -7.15 11.76
CA GLU A 232 -20.32 -7.79 12.59
C GLU A 232 -19.73 -8.68 13.72
N SER A 233 -18.42 -8.90 13.71
CA SER A 233 -17.77 -9.72 14.72
C SER A 233 -17.58 -8.93 16.02
N PRO A 234 -17.95 -9.49 17.20
CA PRO A 234 -17.72 -8.83 18.47
C PRO A 234 -16.23 -8.65 18.82
N HIS A 235 -15.34 -9.29 18.06
CA HIS A 235 -13.90 -9.18 18.23
C HIS A 235 -13.26 -8.11 17.33
N VAL A 236 -14.05 -7.43 16.50
CA VAL A 236 -13.55 -6.42 15.56
C VAL A 236 -14.08 -5.07 15.99
N HIS A 237 -13.18 -4.12 16.22
CA HIS A 237 -13.51 -2.77 16.65
C HIS A 237 -13.00 -1.77 15.63
N HIS A 238 -13.89 -1.01 15.01
CA HIS A 238 -13.55 0.04 14.06
C HIS A 238 -13.50 1.40 14.76
N ARG A 239 -12.51 2.22 14.40
CA ARG A 239 -12.33 3.62 14.84
C ARG A 239 -11.79 4.44 13.68
N GLN A 240 -12.03 5.75 13.72
CA GLN A 240 -11.42 6.69 12.78
C GLN A 240 -10.55 7.70 13.52
N ALA A 241 -9.39 8.01 12.96
CA ALA A 241 -8.47 9.04 13.44
C ALA A 241 -7.47 9.43 12.36
N ASP A 242 -6.88 10.61 12.48
CA ASP A 242 -5.78 11.07 11.62
C ASP A 242 -4.39 10.71 12.17
N ARG A 243 -4.32 10.17 13.38
CA ARG A 243 -3.07 9.74 14.02
C ARG A 243 -3.31 8.65 15.04
N ILE A 244 -2.41 7.68 15.05
CA ILE A 244 -2.29 6.68 16.11
C ILE A 244 -0.82 6.49 16.45
N LYS A 245 -0.50 6.40 17.73
CA LYS A 245 0.81 5.98 18.19
C LYS A 245 0.69 4.64 18.87
N PHE A 246 1.67 3.78 18.68
CA PHE A 246 1.74 2.54 19.42
C PHE A 246 3.16 2.19 19.85
N LYS A 247 3.24 1.52 21.00
CA LYS A 247 4.47 1.14 21.65
C LYS A 247 4.36 -0.30 22.17
N THR A 248 5.47 -1.01 22.06
CA THR A 248 5.64 -2.37 22.57
C THR A 248 6.90 -2.46 23.42
N THR A 249 6.99 -3.44 24.32
CA THR A 249 8.18 -3.65 25.15
C THR A 249 9.37 -4.18 24.32
N GLU A 250 9.08 -4.99 23.32
CA GLU A 250 10.07 -5.54 22.39
C GLU A 250 9.86 -4.96 21.00
N LYS A 251 10.91 -4.99 20.16
CA LYS A 251 10.75 -4.63 18.76
C LYS A 251 9.79 -5.59 18.06
N VAL A 252 8.94 -5.03 17.24
CA VAL A 252 7.90 -5.76 16.48
C VAL A 252 7.96 -5.38 15.01
N ILE A 253 7.35 -6.22 14.20
CA ILE A 253 7.20 -5.99 12.76
C ILE A 253 5.93 -5.20 12.52
N VAL A 254 6.06 -4.14 11.73
CA VAL A 254 4.96 -3.37 11.17
C VAL A 254 5.09 -3.38 9.66
N GLY A 255 4.00 -3.72 8.98
CA GLY A 255 3.91 -3.66 7.52
C GLY A 255 3.30 -2.34 7.06
N ALA A 256 3.80 -1.76 5.97
CA ALA A 256 3.18 -0.62 5.31
C ALA A 256 3.32 -0.77 3.79
N ASP A 257 2.21 -0.94 3.09
CA ASP A 257 2.14 -1.18 1.63
C ASP A 257 3.15 -2.21 1.09
N GLY A 258 3.46 -3.24 1.90
CA GLY A 258 4.38 -4.31 1.53
C GLY A 258 5.83 -4.12 2.01
N GLU A 259 6.20 -2.93 2.49
CA GLU A 259 7.46 -2.70 3.19
C GLU A 259 7.34 -3.10 4.67
N THR A 260 8.48 -3.39 5.28
CA THR A 260 8.55 -3.87 6.67
C THR A 260 9.41 -2.94 7.51
N LEU A 261 8.86 -2.49 8.64
CA LEU A 261 9.56 -1.74 9.68
C LEU A 261 9.75 -2.62 10.90
N TYR A 262 10.87 -2.46 11.59
CA TYR A 262 11.18 -3.21 12.81
C TYR A 262 11.63 -2.26 13.90
N ASP A 263 10.70 -1.94 14.82
CA ASP A 263 10.94 -1.05 15.96
C ASP A 263 9.99 -1.40 17.11
N ASN A 264 10.06 -0.65 18.22
CA ASN A 264 9.16 -0.77 19.37
C ASN A 264 8.27 0.46 19.58
N GLU A 265 8.49 1.53 18.82
CA GLU A 265 7.67 2.75 18.86
C GLU A 265 7.32 3.18 17.43
N PHE A 266 6.04 3.44 17.20
CA PHE A 266 5.53 3.85 15.89
C PHE A 266 4.58 5.04 16.03
N ASP A 267 4.79 6.04 15.20
CA ASP A 267 3.92 7.20 15.04
C ASP A 267 3.33 7.18 13.64
N VAL A 268 2.06 6.79 13.54
CA VAL A 268 1.33 6.72 12.28
C VAL A 268 0.43 7.94 12.19
N LYS A 269 0.65 8.75 11.17
CA LYS A 269 -0.11 9.98 10.93
C LYS A 269 -0.56 10.13 9.49
N LEU A 270 -1.70 10.74 9.29
CA LEU A 270 -2.23 11.09 7.99
C LEU A 270 -1.75 12.49 7.59
N LEU A 271 -1.27 12.61 6.38
CA LEU A 271 -0.96 13.88 5.71
C LEU A 271 -2.09 14.16 4.73
N LYS A 272 -2.98 15.07 5.13
CA LYS A 272 -4.19 15.38 4.34
C LYS A 272 -3.81 16.01 3.00
N HIS A 273 -4.39 15.46 1.93
CA HIS A 273 -4.23 15.96 0.56
C HIS A 273 -2.74 16.17 0.16
N ALA A 274 -1.87 15.25 0.61
CA ALA A 274 -0.42 15.40 0.44
C ALA A 274 0.05 15.20 -1.00
N ILE A 275 -0.74 14.54 -1.84
CA ILE A 275 -0.48 14.38 -3.27
C ILE A 275 -1.77 14.61 -4.07
N THR A 276 -1.61 14.87 -5.37
CA THR A 276 -2.72 14.88 -6.33
C THR A 276 -2.57 13.70 -7.28
N ILE A 277 -3.63 12.91 -7.42
CA ILE A 277 -3.69 11.87 -8.45
C ILE A 277 -4.14 12.49 -9.77
N TYR A 278 -3.43 12.19 -10.85
CA TYR A 278 -3.84 12.41 -12.22
C TYR A 278 -4.52 11.15 -12.75
N ASN A 279 -5.77 11.28 -13.21
CA ASN A 279 -6.66 10.15 -13.52
C ASN A 279 -7.35 10.30 -14.87
N ASP A 280 -6.58 10.65 -15.90
CA ASP A 280 -7.08 10.63 -17.28
C ASP A 280 -7.28 9.17 -17.72
N LYS A 281 -8.49 8.66 -17.51
CA LYS A 281 -8.85 7.27 -17.81
C LYS A 281 -8.70 6.93 -19.29
N ASP A 282 -9.02 7.86 -20.17
CA ASP A 282 -8.94 7.64 -21.63
C ASP A 282 -7.50 7.54 -22.09
N LEU A 283 -6.63 8.41 -21.57
CA LEU A 283 -5.20 8.34 -21.83
C LEU A 283 -4.57 7.08 -21.25
N ILE A 284 -4.86 6.77 -19.98
CA ILE A 284 -4.34 5.59 -19.30
C ILE A 284 -4.79 4.31 -20.03
N LYS A 285 -6.03 4.26 -20.49
CA LYS A 285 -6.56 3.11 -21.26
C LYS A 285 -5.78 2.90 -22.56
N LYS A 286 -5.47 3.96 -23.30
CA LYS A 286 -4.65 3.86 -24.53
C LYS A 286 -3.28 3.22 -24.26
N PHE A 287 -2.67 3.46 -23.10
CA PHE A 287 -1.39 2.86 -22.73
C PHE A 287 -1.52 1.39 -22.31
N LEU A 288 -2.70 0.98 -21.83
CA LEU A 288 -2.97 -0.40 -21.39
C LEU A 288 -3.32 -1.36 -22.54
N ASP A 289 -3.92 -0.83 -23.63
CA ASP A 289 -4.34 -1.55 -24.83
C ASP A 289 -3.16 -1.73 -25.82
#